data_3eb93f6f695ba55fb74b43df8b4a7733
#
_entry.id   3eb93f6f695ba55fb74b43df8b4a7733
#
_cell.length_a   1.000
_cell.length_b   1.000
_cell.length_c   1.000
_cell.angle_alpha   90.00
_cell.angle_beta   90.00
_cell.angle_gamma   90.00
#
_symmetry.space_group_name_H-M   'P 1'
#
loop_
_entity.id
_entity.type
_entity.pdbx_description
1 polymer ?
#
loop_
_entity_poly.entity_id
_entity_poly.type
_entity_poly.pdbx_seq_one_letter_code
_entity_poly.pdbx_strand_id
1 'polypeptide(L)'
;MIDAARTMRCDLHVHSRHSGPATVPGLRHLVRECYAEPWEVRYAARERGMDLVTLTDHDSIAGALELAGLPDAFVSEEVTCLVPGGRELHLGVYDITEAQHEALQSRRRDLEALFAYTAEQRIPVCVNHPFSALTGRREDGDLPLAFRGATHLEVRNGMMSARSNDCARAAGRLARLAQCGGSDAHTLASVARAFTCVRANDRTEFLAGLRAGLTLPAGGAGTYARLTADIMRLAVLAGADQVRRVIRGEPGALPRLAALVCLAPFAVFLPLVTAAVYADEQLFAWRHYRRFAGGIERAGRRRPPLLGTPAAGASRP
;
A
#
# COMPACT_ATOMS: atom_id res chain seq x y z
N MET A 1 13.90 -33.95 -14.41
CA MET A 1 14.15 -33.18 -13.16
C MET A 1 13.18 -31.99 -13.19
N ILE A 2 12.23 -31.93 -12.28
CA ILE A 2 11.36 -30.74 -12.14
C ILE A 2 12.26 -29.70 -11.50
N ASP A 3 12.65 -28.70 -12.30
CA ASP A 3 13.45 -27.57 -11.82
C ASP A 3 12.69 -26.92 -10.67
N ALA A 4 13.29 -26.82 -9.49
CA ALA A 4 12.62 -26.24 -8.34
C ALA A 4 12.40 -24.74 -8.63
N ALA A 5 11.15 -24.34 -8.84
CA ALA A 5 10.79 -22.96 -9.19
C ALA A 5 11.52 -21.97 -8.26
N ARG A 6 12.20 -21.02 -8.88
CA ARG A 6 12.93 -19.93 -8.22
C ARG A 6 11.92 -19.08 -7.43
N THR A 7 12.37 -18.45 -6.37
CA THR A 7 11.58 -17.43 -5.67
C THR A 7 11.90 -16.06 -6.25
N MET A 8 10.93 -15.45 -6.94
CA MET A 8 11.04 -14.09 -7.46
C MET A 8 10.48 -13.08 -6.46
N ARG A 9 11.07 -11.88 -6.45
CA ARG A 9 10.77 -10.80 -5.50
C ARG A 9 10.31 -9.55 -6.24
N CYS A 10 9.28 -8.89 -5.72
CA CYS A 10 8.81 -7.58 -6.18
C CYS A 10 8.36 -6.74 -5.00
N ASP A 11 8.78 -5.48 -4.95
CA ASP A 11 8.19 -4.48 -4.08
C ASP A 11 6.85 -4.07 -4.71
N LEU A 12 5.73 -4.47 -4.07
CA LEU A 12 4.38 -4.24 -4.60
C LEU A 12 3.77 -2.91 -4.11
N HIS A 13 4.52 -2.10 -3.37
CA HIS A 13 4.04 -0.81 -2.89
C HIS A 13 5.20 0.18 -2.81
N VAL A 14 5.36 0.98 -3.84
CA VAL A 14 6.46 1.93 -3.94
C VAL A 14 6.06 3.11 -4.84
N HIS A 15 6.46 4.32 -4.44
CA HIS A 15 6.06 5.57 -5.06
C HIS A 15 7.19 6.23 -5.84
N SER A 16 6.79 6.98 -6.85
CA SER A 16 7.66 7.87 -7.61
C SER A 16 7.14 9.33 -7.54
N ARG A 17 7.81 10.23 -8.24
CA ARG A 17 7.37 11.63 -8.37
C ARG A 17 5.96 11.80 -8.95
N HIS A 18 5.40 10.76 -9.55
CA HIS A 18 4.07 10.77 -10.17
C HIS A 18 2.93 10.58 -9.15
N SER A 19 3.23 10.28 -7.89
CA SER A 19 2.23 10.25 -6.79
C SER A 19 1.62 11.63 -6.45
N GLY A 20 2.15 12.70 -7.07
CA GLY A 20 1.55 14.01 -6.94
C GLY A 20 1.96 14.77 -5.66
N PRO A 21 1.09 15.66 -5.17
CA PRO A 21 1.35 16.46 -3.98
C PRO A 21 1.20 15.64 -2.70
N ALA A 22 1.91 16.03 -1.63
CA ALA A 22 1.81 15.37 -0.35
C ALA A 22 0.38 15.39 0.22
N THR A 23 -0.01 14.28 0.83
CA THR A 23 -1.34 14.09 1.43
C THR A 23 -1.50 14.83 2.76
N VAL A 24 -0.38 15.28 3.37
CA VAL A 24 -0.41 16.02 4.65
C VAL A 24 -1.11 17.36 4.49
N PRO A 25 -2.21 17.62 5.23
CA PRO A 25 -2.93 18.88 5.18
C PRO A 25 -2.03 20.08 5.43
N GLY A 26 -2.17 21.13 4.60
CA GLY A 26 -1.35 22.35 4.66
C GLY A 26 0.00 22.27 3.95
N LEU A 27 0.54 21.10 3.71
CA LEU A 27 1.83 20.94 2.99
C LEU A 27 1.68 20.57 1.52
N ARG A 28 0.52 20.12 1.07
CA ARG A 28 0.27 19.65 -0.30
C ARG A 28 0.63 20.65 -1.42
N HIS A 29 0.65 21.94 -1.11
CA HIS A 29 1.03 22.98 -2.07
C HIS A 29 2.54 23.28 -2.07
N LEU A 30 3.27 22.79 -1.08
CA LEU A 30 4.69 23.06 -0.87
C LEU A 30 5.58 21.86 -1.21
N VAL A 31 5.09 20.65 -0.92
CA VAL A 31 5.88 19.41 -1.05
C VAL A 31 5.13 18.36 -1.86
N ARG A 32 5.89 17.47 -2.48
CA ARG A 32 5.38 16.27 -3.15
C ARG A 32 5.42 15.07 -2.21
N GLU A 33 4.60 14.05 -2.53
CA GLU A 33 4.63 12.77 -1.85
C GLU A 33 5.99 12.08 -2.01
N CYS A 34 6.51 12.05 -3.24
CA CYS A 34 7.81 11.48 -3.58
C CYS A 34 8.55 12.36 -4.61
N TYR A 35 9.88 12.33 -4.58
CA TYR A 35 10.75 13.06 -5.51
C TYR A 35 11.59 12.14 -6.40
N ALA A 36 11.52 10.82 -6.20
CA ALA A 36 12.30 9.85 -6.96
C ALA A 36 11.77 9.70 -8.39
N GLU A 37 12.65 9.68 -9.36
CA GLU A 37 12.31 9.35 -10.74
C GLU A 37 12.01 7.84 -10.86
N PRO A 38 11.09 7.40 -11.76
CA PRO A 38 10.79 5.99 -11.97
C PRO A 38 12.03 5.11 -12.17
N TRP A 39 13.00 5.59 -12.93
CA TRP A 39 14.25 4.87 -13.20
C TRP A 39 15.15 4.74 -11.98
N GLU A 40 15.16 5.75 -11.09
CA GLU A 40 15.90 5.69 -9.83
C GLU A 40 15.29 4.66 -8.89
N VAL A 41 13.96 4.59 -8.83
CA VAL A 41 13.24 3.57 -8.05
C VAL A 41 13.55 2.18 -8.58
N ARG A 42 13.48 1.98 -9.90
CA ARG A 42 13.83 0.70 -10.53
C ARG A 42 15.27 0.30 -10.21
N TYR A 43 16.22 1.22 -10.37
CA TYR A 43 17.62 0.95 -10.05
C TYR A 43 17.78 0.54 -8.59
N ALA A 44 17.22 1.29 -7.65
CA ALA A 44 17.28 0.98 -6.22
C ALA A 44 16.63 -0.36 -5.87
N ALA A 45 15.52 -0.72 -6.50
CA ALA A 45 14.85 -2.00 -6.31
C ALA A 45 15.72 -3.16 -6.82
N ARG A 46 16.30 -3.04 -8.02
CA ARG A 46 17.20 -4.05 -8.62
C ARG A 46 18.45 -4.27 -7.78
N GLU A 47 19.12 -3.21 -7.35
CA GLU A 47 20.29 -3.27 -6.47
C GLU A 47 20.00 -3.98 -5.16
N ARG A 48 18.73 -3.94 -4.69
CA ARG A 48 18.30 -4.64 -3.46
C ARG A 48 17.71 -6.01 -3.72
N GLY A 49 17.90 -6.55 -4.93
CA GLY A 49 17.57 -7.93 -5.29
C GLY A 49 16.10 -8.16 -5.62
N MET A 50 15.38 -7.14 -6.05
CA MET A 50 14.06 -7.33 -6.66
C MET A 50 14.24 -7.88 -8.08
N ASP A 51 13.49 -8.91 -8.42
CA ASP A 51 13.50 -9.52 -9.77
C ASP A 51 12.56 -8.79 -10.71
N LEU A 52 11.47 -8.26 -10.18
CA LEU A 52 10.49 -7.45 -10.89
C LEU A 52 10.30 -6.10 -10.19
N VAL A 53 9.85 -5.12 -10.97
CA VAL A 53 9.59 -3.77 -10.51
C VAL A 53 8.21 -3.32 -10.97
N THR A 54 7.48 -2.69 -10.10
CA THR A 54 6.28 -1.90 -10.42
C THR A 54 6.31 -0.61 -9.63
N LEU A 55 5.52 0.36 -10.05
CA LEU A 55 5.25 1.58 -9.30
C LEU A 55 3.75 1.62 -8.98
N THR A 56 3.44 2.10 -7.80
CA THR A 56 2.07 2.20 -7.29
C THR A 56 1.78 3.64 -6.87
N ASP A 57 2.04 4.57 -7.78
CA ASP A 57 1.76 5.99 -7.55
C ASP A 57 0.27 6.21 -7.27
N HIS A 58 -0.04 7.18 -6.42
CA HIS A 58 -1.42 7.51 -6.05
C HIS A 58 -2.22 7.96 -7.27
N ASP A 59 -3.30 7.23 -7.57
CA ASP A 59 -4.26 7.53 -8.63
C ASP A 59 -3.60 7.80 -10.00
N SER A 60 -2.44 7.19 -10.26
CA SER A 60 -1.64 7.44 -11.46
C SER A 60 -0.81 6.22 -11.86
N ILE A 61 -0.81 5.92 -13.15
CA ILE A 61 0.08 4.93 -13.77
C ILE A 61 1.24 5.56 -14.54
N ALA A 62 1.36 6.91 -14.52
CA ALA A 62 2.33 7.60 -15.36
C ALA A 62 3.78 7.16 -15.09
N GLY A 63 4.16 6.98 -13.81
CA GLY A 63 5.48 6.46 -13.46
C GLY A 63 5.69 5.02 -13.90
N ALA A 64 4.68 4.16 -13.74
CA ALA A 64 4.75 2.77 -14.16
C ALA A 64 4.85 2.63 -15.70
N LEU A 65 4.18 3.51 -16.45
CA LEU A 65 4.24 3.54 -17.92
C LEU A 65 5.64 3.89 -18.45
N GLU A 66 6.41 4.72 -17.74
CA GLU A 66 7.80 4.99 -18.11
C GLU A 66 8.68 3.72 -18.12
N LEU A 67 8.28 2.69 -17.37
CA LEU A 67 8.98 1.41 -17.24
C LEU A 67 8.30 0.26 -18.00
N ALA A 68 7.08 0.43 -18.50
CA ALA A 68 6.22 -0.65 -19.02
C ALA A 68 6.84 -1.46 -20.16
N GLY A 69 7.74 -0.86 -20.96
CA GLY A 69 8.46 -1.54 -22.05
C GLY A 69 9.57 -2.51 -21.60
N LEU A 70 9.87 -2.57 -20.30
CA LEU A 70 10.96 -3.39 -19.77
C LEU A 70 10.47 -4.81 -19.42
N PRO A 71 11.30 -5.84 -19.63
CA PRO A 71 10.92 -7.23 -19.36
C PRO A 71 10.71 -7.53 -17.88
N ASP A 72 11.27 -6.71 -17.00
CA ASP A 72 11.21 -6.84 -15.55
C ASP A 72 10.19 -5.87 -14.89
N ALA A 73 9.35 -5.20 -15.71
CA ALA A 73 8.36 -4.24 -15.19
C ALA A 73 6.92 -4.61 -15.57
N PHE A 74 5.96 -4.16 -14.77
CA PHE A 74 4.53 -4.23 -15.05
C PHE A 74 3.82 -3.02 -14.44
N VAL A 75 2.64 -2.68 -14.98
CA VAL A 75 1.90 -1.47 -14.61
C VAL A 75 1.00 -1.75 -13.41
N SER A 76 1.03 -0.87 -12.42
CA SER A 76 0.19 -0.92 -11.22
C SER A 76 -0.08 0.50 -10.74
N GLU A 77 -0.99 0.65 -9.81
CA GLU A 77 -1.24 1.92 -9.12
C GLU A 77 -1.75 1.68 -7.70
N GLU A 78 -1.68 2.70 -6.85
CA GLU A 78 -2.42 2.77 -5.61
C GLU A 78 -3.65 3.67 -5.80
N VAL A 79 -4.84 3.06 -5.81
CA VAL A 79 -6.10 3.78 -5.98
C VAL A 79 -6.60 4.30 -4.64
N THR A 80 -6.81 5.60 -4.53
CA THR A 80 -7.45 6.24 -3.39
C THR A 80 -8.97 6.11 -3.51
N CYS A 81 -9.54 5.16 -2.80
CA CYS A 81 -10.97 4.89 -2.79
C CYS A 81 -11.67 5.55 -1.61
N LEU A 82 -12.97 5.79 -1.75
CA LEU A 82 -13.80 6.24 -0.65
C LEU A 82 -14.70 5.11 -0.15
N VAL A 83 -14.64 4.85 1.17
CA VAL A 83 -15.67 4.03 1.84
C VAL A 83 -16.92 4.87 2.12
N PRO A 84 -18.08 4.24 2.39
CA PRO A 84 -19.27 4.97 2.82
C PRO A 84 -18.96 5.91 3.98
N GLY A 85 -19.38 7.19 3.86
CA GLY A 85 -19.02 8.25 4.81
C GLY A 85 -17.79 9.08 4.41
N GLY A 86 -17.20 8.83 3.23
CA GLY A 86 -16.17 9.69 2.62
C GLY A 86 -14.77 9.54 3.19
N ARG A 87 -14.50 8.48 3.96
CA ARG A 87 -13.15 8.17 4.45
C ARG A 87 -12.33 7.46 3.38
N GLU A 88 -11.05 7.76 3.33
CA GLU A 88 -10.14 7.21 2.32
C GLU A 88 -9.69 5.79 2.67
N LEU A 89 -9.54 4.98 1.64
CA LEU A 89 -8.99 3.64 1.66
C LEU A 89 -8.07 3.49 0.46
N HIS A 90 -6.86 3.01 0.66
CA HIS A 90 -5.90 2.80 -0.41
C HIS A 90 -5.89 1.34 -0.85
N LEU A 91 -6.00 1.15 -2.16
CA LEU A 91 -6.01 -0.16 -2.80
C LEU A 91 -4.89 -0.27 -3.82
N GLY A 92 -3.95 -1.17 -3.58
CA GLY A 92 -2.99 -1.57 -4.60
C GLY A 92 -3.68 -2.42 -5.67
N VAL A 93 -3.57 -2.04 -6.93
CA VAL A 93 -4.07 -2.80 -8.08
C VAL A 93 -2.91 -3.11 -9.01
N TYR A 94 -2.80 -4.36 -9.45
CA TYR A 94 -1.58 -4.86 -10.08
C TYR A 94 -1.84 -5.43 -11.47
N ASP A 95 -0.85 -5.23 -12.36
CA ASP A 95 -0.82 -5.72 -13.74
C ASP A 95 -2.06 -5.27 -14.53
N ILE A 96 -2.22 -3.95 -14.60
CA ILE A 96 -3.35 -3.28 -15.26
C ILE A 96 -2.92 -2.61 -16.56
N THR A 97 -3.89 -2.39 -17.43
CA THR A 97 -3.76 -1.59 -18.66
C THR A 97 -4.21 -0.15 -18.43
N GLU A 98 -3.91 0.76 -19.36
CA GLU A 98 -4.38 2.15 -19.34
C GLU A 98 -5.92 2.21 -19.30
N ALA A 99 -6.62 1.40 -20.11
CA ALA A 99 -8.08 1.34 -20.10
C ALA A 99 -8.64 0.86 -18.74
N GLN A 100 -7.95 -0.07 -18.09
CA GLN A 100 -8.33 -0.52 -16.74
C GLN A 100 -8.08 0.57 -15.70
N HIS A 101 -6.97 1.33 -15.80
CA HIS A 101 -6.74 2.51 -14.97
C HIS A 101 -7.90 3.53 -15.08
N GLU A 102 -8.28 3.93 -16.29
CA GLU A 102 -9.42 4.85 -16.49
C GLU A 102 -10.71 4.32 -15.86
N ALA A 103 -10.97 3.02 -16.05
CA ALA A 103 -12.14 2.37 -15.47
C ALA A 103 -12.11 2.34 -13.93
N LEU A 104 -10.96 2.14 -13.31
CA LEU A 104 -10.75 2.17 -11.85
C LEU A 104 -10.94 3.59 -11.33
N GLN A 105 -10.33 4.58 -11.95
CA GLN A 105 -10.43 5.99 -11.55
C GLN A 105 -11.89 6.51 -11.61
N SER A 106 -12.68 6.06 -12.60
CA SER A 106 -14.09 6.42 -12.68
C SER A 106 -14.95 5.82 -11.55
N ARG A 107 -14.50 4.72 -10.92
CA ARG A 107 -15.21 3.95 -9.88
C ARG A 107 -14.69 4.17 -8.46
N ARG A 108 -13.58 4.87 -8.27
CA ARG A 108 -12.92 4.97 -6.95
C ARG A 108 -13.77 5.56 -5.82
N ARG A 109 -14.88 6.24 -6.16
CA ARG A 109 -15.85 6.75 -5.18
C ARG A 109 -16.97 5.77 -4.84
N ASP A 110 -17.04 4.66 -5.57
CA ASP A 110 -17.98 3.55 -5.36
C ASP A 110 -17.19 2.25 -5.22
N LEU A 111 -16.89 1.91 -3.98
CA LEU A 111 -16.04 0.78 -3.66
C LEU A 111 -16.65 -0.56 -4.12
N GLU A 112 -17.97 -0.71 -4.10
CA GLU A 112 -18.64 -1.92 -4.56
C GLU A 112 -18.55 -2.06 -6.09
N ALA A 113 -18.77 -0.97 -6.83
CA ALA A 113 -18.59 -0.95 -8.30
C ALA A 113 -17.13 -1.21 -8.70
N LEU A 114 -16.17 -0.69 -7.92
CA LEU A 114 -14.75 -0.95 -8.15
C LEU A 114 -14.42 -2.44 -7.94
N PHE A 115 -14.87 -3.03 -6.85
CA PHE A 115 -14.64 -4.46 -6.59
C PHE A 115 -15.34 -5.38 -7.59
N ALA A 116 -16.56 -5.05 -8.02
CA ALA A 116 -17.24 -5.79 -9.07
C ALA A 116 -16.43 -5.78 -10.38
N TYR A 117 -15.92 -4.61 -10.77
CA TYR A 117 -15.08 -4.47 -11.95
C TYR A 117 -13.77 -5.25 -11.84
N THR A 118 -13.06 -5.12 -10.72
CA THR A 118 -11.77 -5.82 -10.54
C THR A 118 -11.94 -7.34 -10.52
N ALA A 119 -13.03 -7.84 -9.94
CA ALA A 119 -13.37 -9.26 -9.95
C ALA A 119 -13.66 -9.77 -11.39
N GLU A 120 -14.46 -9.03 -12.16
CA GLU A 120 -14.75 -9.33 -13.58
C GLU A 120 -13.47 -9.39 -14.42
N GLN A 121 -12.59 -8.40 -14.24
CA GLN A 121 -11.32 -8.28 -14.96
C GLN A 121 -10.21 -9.16 -14.39
N ARG A 122 -10.43 -9.87 -13.28
CA ARG A 122 -9.45 -10.67 -12.55
C ARG A 122 -8.19 -9.89 -12.15
N ILE A 123 -8.35 -8.62 -11.81
CA ILE A 123 -7.29 -7.74 -11.32
C ILE A 123 -7.01 -8.07 -9.86
N PRO A 124 -5.77 -8.38 -9.46
CA PRO A 124 -5.42 -8.52 -8.05
C PRO A 124 -5.58 -7.18 -7.33
N VAL A 125 -6.30 -7.19 -6.20
CA VAL A 125 -6.55 -6.01 -5.37
C VAL A 125 -6.05 -6.24 -3.96
N CYS A 126 -5.21 -5.36 -3.49
CA CYS A 126 -4.64 -5.38 -2.14
C CYS A 126 -5.20 -4.20 -1.32
N VAL A 127 -5.69 -4.47 -0.12
CA VAL A 127 -5.91 -3.38 0.85
C VAL A 127 -4.57 -3.02 1.47
N ASN A 128 -4.09 -1.82 1.16
CA ASN A 128 -2.81 -1.30 1.64
C ASN A 128 -2.93 -0.77 3.07
N HIS A 129 -1.86 -0.90 3.87
CA HIS A 129 -1.71 -0.42 5.26
C HIS A 129 -3.06 -0.28 6.01
N PRO A 130 -3.85 -1.38 6.17
CA PRO A 130 -5.26 -1.35 6.60
C PRO A 130 -5.46 -0.72 7.99
N PHE A 131 -4.41 -0.69 8.79
CA PHE A 131 -4.41 -0.16 10.15
C PHE A 131 -3.59 1.13 10.29
N SER A 132 -3.41 1.91 9.22
CA SER A 132 -2.84 3.25 9.28
C SER A 132 -3.90 4.31 9.62
N ALA A 133 -3.55 5.25 10.49
CA ALA A 133 -4.33 6.44 10.79
C ALA A 133 -4.07 7.58 9.80
N LEU A 134 -2.97 7.53 9.04
CA LEU A 134 -2.56 8.58 8.09
C LEU A 134 -3.54 8.70 6.92
N THR A 135 -4.19 7.61 6.54
CA THR A 135 -5.26 7.59 5.53
C THR A 135 -6.65 7.91 6.08
N GLY A 136 -6.71 8.44 7.29
CA GLY A 136 -7.95 8.79 7.98
C GLY A 136 -8.43 7.73 8.97
N ARG A 137 -9.21 8.18 9.95
CA ARG A 137 -9.77 7.28 10.97
C ARG A 137 -10.93 6.49 10.38
N ARG A 138 -10.87 5.17 10.52
CA ARG A 138 -11.88 4.23 9.98
C ARG A 138 -12.97 3.94 10.99
N GLU A 139 -14.15 3.60 10.49
CA GLU A 139 -15.24 3.05 11.28
C GLU A 139 -15.21 1.52 11.29
N ASP A 140 -15.97 0.90 12.18
CA ASP A 140 -15.95 -0.55 12.40
C ASP A 140 -16.41 -1.36 11.17
N GLY A 141 -17.20 -0.76 10.26
CA GLY A 141 -17.68 -1.38 9.01
C GLY A 141 -16.72 -1.30 7.82
N ASP A 142 -15.76 -0.38 7.83
CA ASP A 142 -14.93 -0.07 6.68
C ASP A 142 -14.01 -1.24 6.28
N LEU A 143 -13.28 -1.82 7.23
CA LEU A 143 -12.41 -2.97 6.94
C LEU A 143 -13.17 -4.23 6.53
N PRO A 144 -14.28 -4.63 7.20
CA PRO A 144 -15.11 -5.74 6.71
C PRO A 144 -15.62 -5.53 5.28
N LEU A 145 -15.98 -4.30 4.89
CA LEU A 145 -16.39 -3.98 3.53
C LEU A 145 -15.22 -4.14 2.55
N ALA A 146 -14.08 -3.53 2.86
CA ALA A 146 -12.88 -3.61 2.03
C ALA A 146 -12.39 -5.05 1.84
N PHE A 147 -12.39 -5.85 2.90
CA PHE A 147 -11.89 -7.22 2.86
C PHE A 147 -12.78 -8.19 2.09
N ARG A 148 -14.09 -7.87 1.90
CA ARG A 148 -14.98 -8.70 1.09
C ARG A 148 -14.68 -8.63 -0.41
N GLY A 149 -14.17 -7.49 -0.88
CA GLY A 149 -13.88 -7.28 -2.30
C GLY A 149 -12.41 -7.43 -2.68
N ALA A 150 -11.51 -7.40 -1.69
CA ALA A 150 -10.09 -7.54 -1.93
C ALA A 150 -9.66 -9.01 -2.10
N THR A 151 -8.62 -9.23 -2.88
CA THR A 151 -7.95 -10.54 -3.02
C THR A 151 -6.76 -10.67 -2.09
N HIS A 152 -6.12 -9.56 -1.75
CA HIS A 152 -4.91 -9.49 -0.94
C HIS A 152 -5.04 -8.48 0.20
N LEU A 153 -4.19 -8.65 1.20
CA LEU A 153 -3.98 -7.70 2.28
C LEU A 153 -2.50 -7.44 2.46
N GLU A 154 -2.11 -6.19 2.53
CA GLU A 154 -0.75 -5.81 2.85
C GLU A 154 -0.47 -6.03 4.34
N VAL A 155 0.32 -7.05 4.65
CA VAL A 155 0.66 -7.46 6.01
C VAL A 155 2.11 -7.21 6.37
N ARG A 156 2.88 -6.75 5.41
CA ARG A 156 4.27 -6.33 5.57
C ARG A 156 4.49 -5.04 4.80
N ASN A 157 4.37 -3.92 5.48
CA ASN A 157 4.63 -2.59 4.94
C ASN A 157 5.89 -2.03 5.58
N GLY A 158 6.82 -1.54 4.75
CA GLY A 158 8.14 -1.06 5.18
C GLY A 158 8.11 0.25 5.96
N MET A 159 7.04 1.05 5.83
CA MET A 159 6.83 2.30 6.57
C MET A 159 6.04 2.08 7.86
N MET A 160 5.16 1.07 7.88
CA MET A 160 4.31 0.80 9.04
C MET A 160 5.06 0.10 10.17
N SER A 161 4.67 0.41 11.42
CA SER A 161 5.27 -0.21 12.61
C SER A 161 5.10 -1.74 12.61
N ALA A 162 5.96 -2.44 13.36
CA ALA A 162 5.82 -3.89 13.54
C ALA A 162 4.44 -4.26 14.09
N ARG A 163 3.90 -3.47 15.02
CA ARG A 163 2.56 -3.68 15.58
C ARG A 163 1.46 -3.55 14.53
N SER A 164 1.52 -2.53 13.66
CA SER A 164 0.55 -2.36 12.56
C SER A 164 0.60 -3.55 11.60
N ASN A 165 1.80 -4.00 11.23
CA ASN A 165 2.01 -5.18 10.40
C ASN A 165 1.50 -6.48 11.06
N ASP A 166 1.68 -6.65 12.35
CA ASP A 166 1.18 -7.83 13.08
C ASP A 166 -0.36 -7.83 13.17
N CYS A 167 -0.97 -6.66 13.38
CA CYS A 167 -2.42 -6.49 13.30
C CYS A 167 -2.95 -6.83 11.90
N ALA A 168 -2.30 -6.33 10.84
CA ALA A 168 -2.67 -6.63 9.47
C ALA A 168 -2.55 -8.12 9.15
N ARG A 169 -1.47 -8.76 9.58
CA ARG A 169 -1.26 -10.21 9.41
C ARG A 169 -2.34 -11.03 10.10
N ALA A 170 -2.68 -10.68 11.34
CA ALA A 170 -3.74 -11.37 12.08
C ALA A 170 -5.11 -11.16 11.40
N ALA A 171 -5.42 -9.95 10.94
CA ALA A 171 -6.65 -9.65 10.20
C ALA A 171 -6.72 -10.41 8.86
N GLY A 172 -5.62 -10.49 8.11
CA GLY A 172 -5.55 -11.24 6.85
C GLY A 172 -5.83 -12.73 7.03
N ARG A 173 -5.35 -13.32 8.12
CA ARG A 173 -5.67 -14.72 8.48
C ARG A 173 -7.16 -14.90 8.79
N LEU A 174 -7.74 -13.99 9.59
CA LEU A 174 -9.16 -14.03 9.93
C LEU A 174 -10.06 -13.85 8.70
N ALA A 175 -9.69 -12.95 7.79
CA ALA A 175 -10.41 -12.66 6.56
C ALA A 175 -10.12 -13.67 5.43
N ARG A 176 -9.11 -14.55 5.59
CA ARG A 176 -8.64 -15.52 4.58
C ARG A 176 -8.20 -14.87 3.28
N LEU A 177 -7.58 -13.70 3.36
CA LEU A 177 -6.99 -13.00 2.22
C LEU A 177 -5.56 -13.49 1.97
N ALA A 178 -5.13 -13.48 0.72
CA ALA A 178 -3.73 -13.65 0.38
C ALA A 178 -2.92 -12.51 1.02
N GLN A 179 -1.68 -12.78 1.40
CA GLN A 179 -0.86 -11.83 2.13
C GLN A 179 0.29 -11.34 1.26
N CYS A 180 0.46 -10.04 1.16
CA CYS A 180 1.55 -9.43 0.42
C CYS A 180 2.33 -8.42 1.27
N GLY A 181 3.41 -7.91 0.71
CA GLY A 181 4.22 -6.85 1.30
C GLY A 181 4.75 -5.89 0.24
N GLY A 182 4.93 -4.65 0.67
CA GLY A 182 5.52 -3.56 -0.10
C GLY A 182 6.23 -2.59 0.82
N SER A 183 7.15 -1.80 0.28
CA SER A 183 7.92 -0.88 1.10
C SER A 183 7.16 0.38 1.49
N ASP A 184 6.18 0.78 0.70
CA ASP A 184 5.50 2.08 0.81
C ASP A 184 6.51 3.24 0.78
N ALA A 185 7.54 3.06 -0.07
CA ALA A 185 8.71 3.93 -0.07
C ALA A 185 8.43 5.24 -0.81
N HIS A 186 8.63 6.34 -0.12
CA HIS A 186 8.59 7.71 -0.64
C HIS A 186 9.99 8.32 -0.80
N THR A 187 11.02 7.55 -0.45
CA THR A 187 12.43 7.89 -0.69
C THR A 187 13.18 6.68 -1.21
N LEU A 188 14.21 6.90 -2.01
CA LEU A 188 15.07 5.82 -2.53
C LEU A 188 15.69 4.96 -1.42
N ALA A 189 15.90 5.52 -0.22
CA ALA A 189 16.47 4.80 0.92
C ALA A 189 15.55 3.69 1.44
N SER A 190 14.25 3.80 1.23
CA SER A 190 13.24 2.89 1.75
C SER A 190 12.70 1.89 0.72
N VAL A 191 13.02 2.04 -0.56
CA VAL A 191 12.65 1.09 -1.64
C VAL A 191 13.07 -0.34 -1.27
N ALA A 192 12.23 -1.32 -1.54
CA ALA A 192 12.44 -2.74 -1.29
C ALA A 192 12.74 -3.13 0.18
N ARG A 193 12.35 -2.29 1.14
CA ARG A 193 12.45 -2.63 2.58
C ARG A 193 11.49 -3.72 3.00
N ALA A 194 10.33 -3.77 2.36
CA ALA A 194 9.42 -4.89 2.39
C ALA A 194 8.99 -5.19 0.95
N PHE A 195 8.64 -6.42 0.68
CA PHE A 195 8.36 -6.90 -0.65
C PHE A 195 7.56 -8.21 -0.61
N THR A 196 7.10 -8.64 -1.77
CA THR A 196 6.36 -9.88 -1.96
C THR A 196 7.23 -10.88 -2.74
N CYS A 197 7.19 -12.12 -2.29
CA CYS A 197 7.81 -13.27 -2.93
C CYS A 197 6.75 -14.15 -3.59
N VAL A 198 7.03 -14.66 -4.78
CA VAL A 198 6.25 -15.68 -5.48
C VAL A 198 7.19 -16.76 -6.02
N ARG A 199 6.80 -18.03 -5.96
CA ARG A 199 7.53 -19.10 -6.67
C ARG A 199 7.25 -18.98 -8.15
N ALA A 200 8.24 -18.53 -8.91
CA ALA A 200 8.12 -18.25 -10.34
C ALA A 200 9.50 -18.21 -10.98
N ASN A 201 9.59 -18.49 -12.27
CA ASN A 201 10.81 -18.44 -13.05
C ASN A 201 10.87 -17.16 -13.91
N ASP A 202 9.72 -16.59 -14.24
CA ASP A 202 9.60 -15.38 -15.05
C ASP A 202 8.43 -14.47 -14.57
N ARG A 203 8.27 -13.34 -15.27
CA ARG A 203 7.22 -12.36 -14.98
C ARG A 203 5.81 -12.95 -15.12
N THR A 204 5.58 -13.78 -16.12
CA THR A 204 4.26 -14.37 -16.39
C THR A 204 3.83 -15.29 -15.27
N GLU A 205 4.74 -16.17 -14.82
CA GLU A 205 4.50 -17.04 -13.67
C GLU A 205 4.34 -16.26 -12.37
N PHE A 206 5.14 -15.19 -12.17
CA PHE A 206 4.99 -14.31 -11.00
C PHE A 206 3.59 -13.69 -10.95
N LEU A 207 3.12 -13.11 -12.06
CA LEU A 207 1.81 -12.48 -12.15
C LEU A 207 0.67 -13.50 -12.03
N ALA A 208 0.85 -14.70 -12.55
CA ALA A 208 -0.10 -15.81 -12.34
C ALA A 208 -0.17 -16.21 -10.86
N GLY A 209 0.96 -16.34 -10.19
CA GLY A 209 1.04 -16.62 -8.75
C GLY A 209 0.43 -15.50 -7.90
N LEU A 210 0.65 -14.25 -8.28
CA LEU A 210 0.01 -13.10 -7.65
C LEU A 210 -1.52 -13.18 -7.78
N ARG A 211 -2.06 -13.40 -8.99
CA ARG A 211 -3.50 -13.59 -9.20
C ARG A 211 -4.09 -14.77 -8.43
N ALA A 212 -3.31 -15.82 -8.25
CA ALA A 212 -3.71 -17.01 -7.50
C ALA A 212 -3.58 -16.85 -5.97
N GLY A 213 -3.05 -15.72 -5.49
CA GLY A 213 -2.80 -15.49 -4.05
C GLY A 213 -1.66 -16.33 -3.47
N LEU A 214 -0.78 -16.87 -4.31
CA LEU A 214 0.38 -17.69 -3.93
C LEU A 214 1.58 -16.79 -3.56
N THR A 215 1.36 -15.89 -2.63
CA THR A 215 2.26 -14.80 -2.25
C THR A 215 2.80 -14.99 -0.84
N LEU A 216 4.04 -14.57 -0.61
CA LEU A 216 4.69 -14.55 0.70
C LEU A 216 5.27 -13.16 0.96
N PRO A 217 4.78 -12.44 1.99
CA PRO A 217 5.34 -11.16 2.39
C PRO A 217 6.69 -11.33 3.08
N ALA A 218 7.65 -10.49 2.73
CA ALA A 218 9.01 -10.51 3.28
C ALA A 218 9.53 -9.11 3.59
N GLY A 219 10.70 -9.01 4.21
CA GLY A 219 11.34 -7.76 4.56
C GLY A 219 11.03 -7.25 5.96
N GLY A 220 11.36 -5.98 6.22
CA GLY A 220 11.29 -5.34 7.53
C GLY A 220 10.06 -4.46 7.71
N ALA A 221 9.72 -4.18 8.97
CA ALA A 221 8.76 -3.14 9.34
C ALA A 221 9.44 -1.77 9.42
N GLY A 222 8.65 -0.71 9.37
CA GLY A 222 9.06 0.64 9.69
C GLY A 222 9.45 0.79 11.16
N THR A 223 10.40 1.69 11.40
CA THR A 223 10.80 2.09 12.74
C THR A 223 10.71 3.60 12.88
N TYR A 224 10.57 4.08 14.11
CA TYR A 224 10.60 5.51 14.40
C TYR A 224 11.79 6.23 13.74
N ALA A 225 13.00 5.67 13.88
CA ALA A 225 14.21 6.28 13.33
C ALA A 225 14.18 6.36 11.78
N ARG A 226 13.63 5.34 11.12
CA ARG A 226 13.49 5.34 9.65
C ARG A 226 12.44 6.34 9.20
N LEU A 227 11.27 6.34 9.82
CA LEU A 227 10.21 7.30 9.52
C LEU A 227 10.74 8.73 9.65
N THR A 228 11.41 9.05 10.76
CA THR A 228 12.03 10.37 10.98
C THR A 228 13.06 10.70 9.90
N ALA A 229 13.94 9.75 9.58
CA ALA A 229 14.96 9.97 8.54
C ALA A 229 14.35 10.19 7.16
N ASP A 230 13.29 9.47 6.80
CA ASP A 230 12.61 9.64 5.51
C ASP A 230 11.88 10.98 5.42
N ILE A 231 11.19 11.40 6.48
CA ILE A 231 10.55 12.72 6.53
C ILE A 231 11.59 13.86 6.42
N MET A 232 12.74 13.71 7.10
CA MET A 232 13.82 14.69 6.98
C MET A 232 14.41 14.73 5.56
N ARG A 233 14.58 13.57 4.90
CA ARG A 233 15.02 13.51 3.50
C ARG A 233 14.02 14.18 2.56
N LEU A 234 12.72 13.90 2.74
CA LEU A 234 11.67 14.55 1.95
C LEU A 234 11.68 16.06 2.13
N ALA A 235 11.89 16.57 3.35
CA ALA A 235 12.01 18.01 3.58
C ALA A 235 13.21 18.63 2.84
N VAL A 236 14.36 17.96 2.83
CA VAL A 236 15.55 18.41 2.06
C VAL A 236 15.28 18.37 0.56
N LEU A 237 14.67 17.29 0.06
CA LEU A 237 14.33 17.13 -1.35
C LEU A 237 13.30 18.19 -1.80
N ALA A 238 12.33 18.52 -0.95
CA ALA A 238 11.37 19.60 -1.19
C ALA A 238 12.08 20.96 -1.38
N GLY A 239 13.00 21.29 -0.50
CA GLY A 239 13.82 22.50 -0.62
C GLY A 239 14.60 22.53 -1.92
N ALA A 240 15.30 21.45 -2.25
CA ALA A 240 16.07 21.31 -3.48
C ALA A 240 15.19 21.42 -4.74
N ASP A 241 13.99 20.83 -4.74
CA ASP A 241 13.05 20.94 -5.86
C ASP A 241 12.58 22.39 -6.04
N GLN A 242 12.21 23.10 -4.97
CA GLN A 242 11.79 24.49 -5.09
C GLN A 242 12.94 25.42 -5.56
N VAL A 243 14.18 25.18 -5.13
CA VAL A 243 15.34 25.92 -5.64
C VAL A 243 15.50 25.71 -7.15
N ARG A 244 15.42 24.45 -7.64
CA ARG A 244 15.48 24.16 -9.09
C ARG A 244 14.37 24.85 -9.86
N ARG A 245 13.15 24.89 -9.33
CA ARG A 245 11.99 25.57 -9.94
C ARG A 245 12.18 27.07 -10.01
N VAL A 246 12.74 27.67 -8.97
CA VAL A 246 13.10 29.11 -8.98
C VAL A 246 14.14 29.40 -10.06
N ILE A 247 15.20 28.58 -10.16
CA ILE A 247 16.23 28.72 -11.19
C ILE A 247 15.65 28.60 -12.61
N ARG A 248 14.63 27.74 -12.80
CA ARG A 248 13.93 27.59 -14.08
C ARG A 248 12.89 28.67 -14.34
N GLY A 249 12.68 29.60 -13.42
CA GLY A 249 11.69 30.67 -13.56
C GLY A 249 10.23 30.19 -13.49
N GLU A 250 9.97 29.03 -12.86
CA GLU A 250 8.61 28.50 -12.77
C GLU A 250 7.71 29.40 -11.93
N PRO A 251 6.48 29.71 -12.40
CA PRO A 251 5.56 30.57 -11.67
C PRO A 251 5.22 30.02 -10.27
N GLY A 252 5.25 30.88 -9.27
CA GLY A 252 4.93 30.52 -7.88
C GLY A 252 6.01 29.74 -7.14
N ALA A 253 7.17 29.46 -7.75
CA ALA A 253 8.26 28.74 -7.07
C ALA A 253 8.91 29.58 -5.96
N LEU A 254 9.14 30.85 -6.19
CA LEU A 254 9.77 31.74 -5.19
C LEU A 254 8.97 31.86 -3.89
N PRO A 255 7.65 32.16 -3.88
CA PRO A 255 6.87 32.17 -2.65
C PRO A 255 6.81 30.81 -1.95
N ARG A 256 6.80 29.69 -2.69
CA ARG A 256 6.86 28.34 -2.08
C ARG A 256 8.22 28.10 -1.42
N LEU A 257 9.31 28.47 -2.07
CA LEU A 257 10.65 28.41 -1.45
C LEU A 257 10.73 29.26 -0.19
N ALA A 258 10.22 30.50 -0.24
CA ALA A 258 10.16 31.37 0.92
C ALA A 258 9.37 30.75 2.09
N ALA A 259 8.23 30.13 1.80
CA ALA A 259 7.44 29.41 2.80
C ALA A 259 8.23 28.24 3.41
N LEU A 260 8.95 27.44 2.61
CA LEU A 260 9.80 26.36 3.14
C LEU A 260 10.96 26.89 3.98
N VAL A 261 11.57 27.99 3.59
CA VAL A 261 12.63 28.66 4.39
C VAL A 261 12.07 29.13 5.72
N CYS A 262 10.87 29.71 5.75
CA CYS A 262 10.20 30.10 7.00
C CYS A 262 9.86 28.89 7.89
N LEU A 263 9.59 27.74 7.31
CA LEU A 263 9.31 26.51 8.05
C LEU A 263 10.57 25.76 8.51
N ALA A 264 11.72 26.02 7.88
CA ALA A 264 12.98 25.30 8.16
C ALA A 264 13.39 25.32 9.65
N PRO A 265 13.25 26.41 10.44
CA PRO A 265 13.57 26.40 11.86
C PRO A 265 12.73 25.38 12.67
N PHE A 266 11.51 25.07 12.21
CA PHE A 266 10.64 24.11 12.86
C PHE A 266 11.03 22.65 12.58
N ALA A 267 11.95 22.40 11.63
CA ALA A 267 12.45 21.06 11.34
C ALA A 267 13.13 20.41 12.56
N VAL A 268 13.62 21.19 13.53
CA VAL A 268 14.16 20.69 14.80
C VAL A 268 13.11 19.89 15.59
N PHE A 269 11.82 20.16 15.39
CA PHE A 269 10.72 19.46 16.05
C PHE A 269 10.24 18.21 15.28
N LEU A 270 10.71 17.96 14.04
CA LEU A 270 10.31 16.79 13.27
C LEU A 270 10.48 15.47 14.03
N PRO A 271 11.58 15.24 14.79
CA PRO A 271 11.68 14.03 15.59
C PRO A 271 10.58 13.86 16.62
N LEU A 272 10.13 14.93 17.25
CA LEU A 272 9.03 14.88 18.21
C LEU A 272 7.68 14.65 17.53
N VAL A 273 7.45 15.32 16.40
CA VAL A 273 6.23 15.10 15.59
C VAL A 273 6.16 13.67 15.09
N THR A 274 7.25 13.16 14.52
CA THR A 274 7.30 11.77 14.05
C THR A 274 7.18 10.75 15.17
N ALA A 275 7.67 11.05 16.37
CA ALA A 275 7.47 10.20 17.54
C ALA A 275 5.99 10.12 17.94
N ALA A 276 5.31 11.27 17.95
CA ALA A 276 3.88 11.34 18.24
C ALA A 276 3.05 10.58 17.19
N VAL A 277 3.33 10.81 15.90
CA VAL A 277 2.69 10.08 14.78
C VAL A 277 2.94 8.57 14.90
N TYR A 278 4.18 8.15 15.13
CA TYR A 278 4.53 6.74 15.25
C TYR A 278 3.84 6.06 16.44
N ALA A 279 3.67 6.78 17.56
CA ALA A 279 2.96 6.28 18.73
C ALA A 279 1.45 6.18 18.46
N ASP A 280 0.85 7.21 17.84
CA ASP A 280 -0.58 7.22 17.48
C ASP A 280 -0.90 6.08 16.49
N GLU A 281 -0.08 5.88 15.45
CA GLU A 281 -0.19 4.77 14.51
C GLU A 281 -0.25 3.40 15.21
N GLN A 282 0.63 3.15 16.18
CA GLN A 282 0.63 1.89 16.91
C GLN A 282 -0.62 1.71 17.77
N LEU A 283 -1.07 2.78 18.42
CA LEU A 283 -2.27 2.75 19.26
C LEU A 283 -3.52 2.58 18.41
N PHE A 284 -3.59 3.30 17.28
CA PHE A 284 -4.66 3.18 16.31
C PHE A 284 -4.77 1.76 15.76
N ALA A 285 -3.65 1.19 15.27
CA ALA A 285 -3.61 -0.17 14.73
C ALA A 285 -4.15 -1.20 15.74
N TRP A 286 -3.69 -1.13 16.99
CA TRP A 286 -4.15 -2.05 18.03
C TRP A 286 -5.64 -1.90 18.34
N ARG A 287 -6.15 -0.67 18.48
CA ARG A 287 -7.57 -0.40 18.77
C ARG A 287 -8.48 -0.89 17.64
N HIS A 288 -8.12 -0.58 16.39
CA HIS A 288 -8.92 -0.96 15.23
C HIS A 288 -8.90 -2.46 14.98
N TYR A 289 -7.74 -3.10 15.14
CA TYR A 289 -7.66 -4.56 15.07
C TYR A 289 -8.55 -5.25 16.12
N ARG A 290 -8.54 -4.78 17.35
CA ARG A 290 -9.40 -5.36 18.42
C ARG A 290 -10.89 -5.22 18.10
N ARG A 291 -11.31 -4.08 17.56
CA ARG A 291 -12.71 -3.88 17.13
C ARG A 291 -13.08 -4.81 15.98
N PHE A 292 -12.22 -4.90 14.98
CA PHE A 292 -12.40 -5.80 13.84
C PHE A 292 -12.50 -7.28 14.29
N ALA A 293 -11.56 -7.78 15.06
CA ALA A 293 -11.55 -9.15 15.56
C ALA A 293 -12.78 -9.46 16.43
N GLY A 294 -13.12 -8.57 17.36
CA GLY A 294 -14.32 -8.70 18.18
C GLY A 294 -15.62 -8.65 17.37
N GLY A 295 -15.65 -7.95 16.24
CA GLY A 295 -16.78 -7.96 15.29
C GLY A 295 -16.96 -9.33 14.64
N ILE A 296 -15.89 -9.95 14.18
CA ILE A 296 -15.92 -11.29 13.58
C ILE A 296 -16.36 -12.35 14.59
N GLU A 297 -15.85 -12.31 15.83
CA GLU A 297 -16.25 -13.25 16.88
C GLU A 297 -17.75 -13.14 17.20
N ARG A 298 -18.28 -11.92 17.30
CA ARG A 298 -19.72 -11.68 17.52
C ARG A 298 -20.56 -12.20 16.36
N ALA A 299 -20.12 -12.00 15.12
CA ALA A 299 -20.82 -12.51 13.94
C ALA A 299 -20.81 -14.05 13.88
N GLY A 300 -19.70 -14.68 14.27
CA GLY A 300 -19.59 -16.14 14.38
C GLY A 300 -20.53 -16.75 15.43
N ARG A 301 -20.67 -16.08 16.58
CA ARG A 301 -21.59 -16.54 17.67
C ARG A 301 -23.07 -16.37 17.31
N ARG A 302 -23.42 -15.51 16.37
CA ARG A 302 -24.81 -15.31 15.91
C ARG A 302 -25.26 -16.27 14.82
N ARG A 303 -24.37 -17.10 14.27
CA ARG A 303 -24.79 -18.23 13.41
C ARG A 303 -25.39 -19.30 14.29
N PRO A 304 -26.69 -19.72 14.08
CA PRO A 304 -27.26 -20.84 14.81
C PRO A 304 -26.38 -22.06 14.54
N PRO A 305 -26.24 -22.98 15.52
CA PRO A 305 -25.57 -24.24 15.31
C PRO A 305 -26.22 -24.91 14.10
N LEU A 306 -25.44 -25.35 13.13
CA LEU A 306 -25.91 -26.16 12.02
C LEU A 306 -26.69 -27.32 12.65
N LEU A 307 -28.01 -27.35 12.42
CA LEU A 307 -28.88 -28.42 12.87
C LEU A 307 -28.22 -29.75 12.48
N GLY A 308 -27.99 -30.59 13.49
CA GLY A 308 -27.23 -31.82 13.37
C GLY A 308 -27.73 -32.68 12.22
N THR A 309 -26.80 -33.32 11.53
CA THR A 309 -27.03 -34.50 10.70
C THR A 309 -27.96 -35.46 11.45
N PRO A 310 -29.09 -35.89 10.87
CA PRO A 310 -29.91 -36.91 11.48
C PRO A 310 -29.08 -38.17 11.69
N ALA A 311 -29.09 -38.67 12.92
CA ALA A 311 -28.47 -39.94 13.27
C ALA A 311 -29.02 -41.03 12.36
N ALA A 312 -28.12 -41.71 11.65
CA ALA A 312 -28.47 -42.91 10.88
C ALA A 312 -29.18 -43.90 11.78
N GLY A 313 -30.46 -44.13 11.51
CA GLY A 313 -31.29 -45.04 12.24
C GLY A 313 -30.69 -46.45 12.21
N ALA A 314 -30.43 -46.97 13.40
CA ALA A 314 -30.10 -48.35 13.61
C ALA A 314 -31.31 -49.23 13.21
N SER A 315 -31.19 -49.94 12.12
CA SER A 315 -32.05 -51.11 11.85
C SER A 315 -31.55 -52.29 12.69
N ARG A 316 -32.41 -52.80 13.56
CA ARG A 316 -32.33 -54.12 14.17
C ARG A 316 -33.60 -54.90 13.80
N PRO A 317 -33.56 -56.18 14.02
CA PRO A 317 -32.96 -57.26 13.19
C PRO A 317 -33.98 -57.85 12.23
#